data_8a2f23ecc2363017d828682d4f0562c1
#
_entry.id   8a2f23ecc2363017d828682d4f0562c1
#
_cell.length_a   1.000
_cell.length_b   1.000
_cell.length_c   1.000
_cell.angle_alpha   90.00
_cell.angle_beta   90.00
_cell.angle_gamma   90.00
#
_symmetry.space_group_name_H-M   'P 1'
#
loop_
_entity.id
_entity.type
_entity.pdbx_description
1 polymer ?
#
loop_
_entity_poly.entity_id
_entity_poly.type
_entity_poly.pdbx_seq_one_letter_code
_entity_poly.pdbx_strand_id
1 'polypeptide(L)'
;MDGSTSPAFKVNELTPDPSVQFDPKVTKSYVTYAHRLAARGLVNSSVGGMVIRVAHPDHADGVCYAKPQGVSLEEVEEEDLVITDIPYGRILRGERATTVGHQMNREILRLRPDVNAVIHLHHDEMIAFMAAGYDQIRSFSLTYGYLMQKPAHYLPASINVEEDVGPIKTFIQDTNCIIMKRHGFTVLGRSVSEAYHRTCVLVSEIKRNIIVEQLCAANGRTPEYITDEELAHMFSHGDAVMYPKVIRKNG
;
A
#
# COMPACT_ATOMS: atom_id res chain seq x y z
N MET A 1 35.77 -16.13 6.78
CA MET A 1 34.85 -15.01 6.45
C MET A 1 33.47 -15.63 6.46
N ASP A 2 32.79 -15.47 7.56
CA ASP A 2 31.44 -16.03 7.77
C ASP A 2 30.45 -15.18 6.99
N GLY A 3 29.86 -15.77 5.95
CA GLY A 3 28.87 -15.13 5.08
C GLY A 3 27.52 -15.00 5.79
N SER A 4 27.44 -14.25 6.88
CA SER A 4 26.19 -13.86 7.50
C SER A 4 25.40 -13.01 6.51
N THR A 5 24.57 -13.66 5.68
CA THR A 5 23.54 -12.96 4.91
C THR A 5 22.59 -12.29 5.88
N SER A 6 22.42 -10.97 5.75
CA SER A 6 21.43 -10.20 6.50
C SER A 6 20.06 -10.90 6.40
N PRO A 7 19.29 -11.02 7.49
CA PRO A 7 17.94 -11.62 7.47
C PRO A 7 17.00 -11.00 6.45
N ALA A 8 17.26 -9.76 6.03
CA ALA A 8 16.46 -9.02 5.06
C ALA A 8 16.46 -9.62 3.64
N PHE A 9 17.46 -10.41 3.29
CA PHE A 9 17.59 -10.98 1.95
C PHE A 9 17.32 -12.49 1.91
N LYS A 10 16.36 -12.95 2.70
CA LYS A 10 15.95 -14.35 2.65
C LYS A 10 15.36 -14.64 1.26
N VAL A 11 15.95 -15.60 0.58
CA VAL A 11 15.39 -16.19 -0.66
C VAL A 11 14.05 -16.84 -0.31
N ASN A 12 13.01 -16.59 -1.09
CA ASN A 12 11.75 -17.29 -0.92
C ASN A 12 11.96 -18.80 -1.11
N GLU A 13 11.44 -19.60 -0.22
CA GLU A 13 11.42 -21.05 -0.38
C GLU A 13 10.36 -21.41 -1.42
N LEU A 14 10.74 -22.22 -2.41
CA LEU A 14 9.81 -22.77 -3.38
C LEU A 14 9.15 -24.03 -2.79
N THR A 15 7.85 -23.95 -2.50
CA THR A 15 7.05 -25.02 -1.91
C THR A 15 5.74 -25.14 -2.70
N PRO A 16 5.77 -25.71 -3.93
CA PRO A 16 4.59 -25.77 -4.78
C PRO A 16 3.43 -26.49 -4.11
N ASP A 17 2.26 -25.88 -4.19
CA ASP A 17 1.00 -26.44 -3.68
C ASP A 17 0.04 -26.66 -4.85
N PRO A 18 -0.27 -27.94 -5.22
CA PRO A 18 -1.16 -28.26 -6.33
C PRO A 18 -2.60 -27.73 -6.15
N SER A 19 -3.04 -27.50 -4.91
CA SER A 19 -4.36 -26.93 -4.63
C SER A 19 -4.44 -25.44 -4.95
N VAL A 20 -3.29 -24.74 -5.00
CA VAL A 20 -3.21 -23.30 -5.31
C VAL A 20 -3.07 -23.11 -6.82
N GLN A 21 -4.06 -22.42 -7.40
CA GLN A 21 -4.09 -22.09 -8.82
C GLN A 21 -4.27 -20.59 -9.02
N PHE A 22 -3.79 -20.06 -10.15
CA PHE A 22 -4.08 -18.68 -10.52
C PHE A 22 -5.58 -18.53 -10.85
N ASP A 23 -6.23 -17.56 -10.19
CA ASP A 23 -7.58 -17.12 -10.57
C ASP A 23 -7.44 -16.02 -11.65
N PRO A 24 -7.95 -16.26 -12.88
CA PRO A 24 -7.83 -15.28 -13.98
C PRO A 24 -8.48 -13.92 -13.67
N LYS A 25 -9.46 -13.85 -12.77
CA LYS A 25 -10.04 -12.57 -12.35
C LYS A 25 -9.10 -11.78 -11.45
N VAL A 26 -8.35 -12.49 -10.61
CA VAL A 26 -7.39 -11.87 -9.69
C VAL A 26 -6.16 -11.43 -10.45
N THR A 27 -5.59 -12.28 -11.33
CA THR A 27 -4.41 -11.93 -12.14
C THR A 27 -4.70 -10.73 -13.03
N LYS A 28 -5.82 -10.76 -13.78
CA LYS A 28 -6.27 -9.62 -14.60
C LYS A 28 -6.49 -8.35 -13.77
N SER A 29 -7.09 -8.47 -12.57
CA SER A 29 -7.29 -7.33 -11.68
C SER A 29 -5.96 -6.75 -11.21
N TYR A 30 -5.00 -7.60 -10.83
CA TYR A 30 -3.66 -7.21 -10.45
C TYR A 30 -2.99 -6.37 -11.55
N VAL A 31 -2.84 -6.93 -12.74
CA VAL A 31 -2.22 -6.27 -13.91
C VAL A 31 -2.95 -4.97 -14.26
N THR A 32 -4.29 -4.97 -14.26
CA THR A 32 -5.09 -3.76 -14.54
C THR A 32 -4.75 -2.62 -13.58
N TYR A 33 -4.65 -2.87 -12.27
CA TYR A 33 -4.36 -1.81 -11.31
C TYR A 33 -2.89 -1.44 -11.28
N ALA A 34 -1.98 -2.37 -11.54
CA ALA A 34 -0.55 -2.10 -11.71
C ALA A 34 -0.32 -1.12 -12.87
N HIS A 35 -0.88 -1.41 -14.05
CA HIS A 35 -0.78 -0.52 -15.21
C HIS A 35 -1.50 0.83 -15.00
N ARG A 36 -2.61 0.88 -14.24
CA ARG A 36 -3.24 2.15 -13.87
C ARG A 36 -2.36 3.04 -12.98
N LEU A 37 -1.61 2.44 -12.05
CA LEU A 37 -0.63 3.17 -11.24
C LEU A 37 0.48 3.74 -12.13
N ALA A 38 1.01 2.93 -13.05
CA ALA A 38 2.03 3.34 -14.00
C ALA A 38 1.54 4.47 -14.95
N ALA A 39 0.35 4.31 -15.53
CA ALA A 39 -0.25 5.32 -16.39
C ALA A 39 -0.48 6.68 -15.73
N ARG A 40 -0.50 6.73 -14.38
CA ARG A 40 -0.55 7.96 -13.59
C ARG A 40 0.82 8.51 -13.23
N GLY A 41 1.91 7.86 -13.65
CA GLY A 41 3.27 8.24 -13.28
C GLY A 41 3.59 7.99 -11.80
N LEU A 42 2.98 6.97 -11.18
CA LEU A 42 3.17 6.66 -9.77
C LEU A 42 4.18 5.54 -9.53
N VAL A 43 4.68 4.92 -10.60
CA VAL A 43 5.65 3.81 -10.55
C VAL A 43 7.03 4.35 -10.89
N ASN A 44 8.00 4.02 -10.05
CA ASN A 44 9.40 4.38 -10.26
C ASN A 44 10.22 3.10 -10.41
N SER A 45 10.58 2.75 -11.65
CA SER A 45 11.39 1.57 -11.96
C SER A 45 10.75 0.25 -11.46
N SER A 46 11.56 -0.76 -11.16
CA SER A 46 11.10 -2.07 -10.65
C SER A 46 10.89 -2.12 -9.14
N VAL A 47 11.12 -0.97 -8.43
CA VAL A 47 10.93 -0.89 -6.98
C VAL A 47 9.46 -0.69 -6.60
N GLY A 48 9.15 -0.94 -5.32
CA GLY A 48 7.77 -0.97 -4.86
C GLY A 48 7.03 -2.24 -5.30
N GLY A 49 5.75 -2.30 -5.01
CA GLY A 49 4.94 -3.45 -5.37
C GLY A 49 3.50 -3.35 -4.89
N MET A 50 2.73 -4.32 -5.31
CA MET A 50 1.36 -4.51 -4.89
C MET A 50 1.15 -5.97 -4.53
N VAL A 51 0.25 -6.22 -3.57
CA VAL A 51 -0.18 -7.57 -3.24
C VAL A 51 -1.70 -7.63 -3.13
N ILE A 52 -2.26 -8.79 -3.48
CA ILE A 52 -3.70 -9.08 -3.32
C ILE A 52 -3.82 -10.38 -2.54
N ARG A 53 -4.53 -10.34 -1.39
CA ARG A 53 -4.91 -11.54 -0.65
C ARG A 53 -6.17 -12.14 -1.23
N VAL A 54 -6.16 -13.47 -1.35
CA VAL A 54 -7.33 -14.29 -1.72
C VAL A 54 -7.54 -15.36 -0.65
N ALA A 55 -8.77 -15.56 -0.22
CA ALA A 55 -9.10 -16.64 0.69
C ALA A 55 -8.83 -18.00 0.04
N HIS A 56 -8.31 -18.96 0.80
CA HIS A 56 -8.03 -20.30 0.34
C HIS A 56 -8.37 -21.32 1.42
N PRO A 57 -9.02 -22.45 1.11
CA PRO A 57 -9.50 -23.40 2.13
C PRO A 57 -8.37 -24.01 2.97
N ASP A 58 -7.20 -24.26 2.36
CA ASP A 58 -6.07 -24.93 3.01
C ASP A 58 -5.06 -23.94 3.62
N HIS A 59 -5.28 -22.63 3.46
CA HIS A 59 -4.43 -21.56 4.01
C HIS A 59 -5.27 -20.59 4.84
N ALA A 60 -5.19 -20.68 6.16
CA ALA A 60 -6.06 -19.92 7.10
C ALA A 60 -5.98 -18.39 6.90
N ASP A 61 -4.81 -17.85 6.57
CA ASP A 61 -4.62 -16.42 6.28
C ASP A 61 -4.94 -16.06 4.81
N GLY A 62 -5.29 -17.05 3.98
CA GLY A 62 -5.38 -16.94 2.53
C GLY A 62 -4.02 -17.06 1.85
N VAL A 63 -4.01 -16.80 0.55
CA VAL A 63 -2.80 -16.75 -0.29
C VAL A 63 -2.60 -15.35 -0.85
N CYS A 64 -1.36 -15.02 -1.19
CA CYS A 64 -0.97 -13.66 -1.58
C CYS A 64 -0.40 -13.65 -3.01
N TYR A 65 -1.07 -12.92 -3.90
CA TYR A 65 -0.58 -12.63 -5.25
C TYR A 65 0.39 -11.48 -5.20
N ALA A 66 1.54 -11.61 -5.85
CA ALA A 66 2.58 -10.59 -5.90
C ALA A 66 3.31 -10.62 -7.25
N LYS A 67 3.93 -9.47 -7.62
CA LYS A 67 4.90 -9.46 -8.71
C LYS A 67 6.25 -10.02 -8.25
N PRO A 68 7.05 -10.58 -9.14
CA PRO A 68 8.40 -11.01 -8.82
C PRO A 68 9.37 -9.83 -8.68
N GLN A 69 10.53 -10.10 -8.09
CA GLN A 69 11.65 -9.16 -8.05
C GLN A 69 12.13 -8.85 -9.47
N GLY A 70 12.47 -7.59 -9.71
CA GLY A 70 13.03 -7.11 -10.97
C GLY A 70 12.03 -6.80 -12.07
N VAL A 71 10.74 -7.06 -11.86
CA VAL A 71 9.64 -6.65 -12.76
C VAL A 71 9.00 -5.38 -12.23
N SER A 72 8.77 -4.39 -13.08
CA SER A 72 8.04 -3.17 -12.75
C SER A 72 6.54 -3.42 -12.71
N LEU A 73 5.79 -2.61 -11.94
CA LEU A 73 4.32 -2.57 -12.04
C LEU A 73 3.85 -2.03 -13.39
N GLU A 74 4.73 -1.39 -14.15
CA GLU A 74 4.46 -0.87 -15.49
C GLU A 74 4.44 -1.97 -16.56
N GLU A 75 5.26 -3.00 -16.38
CA GLU A 75 5.50 -4.06 -17.37
C GLU A 75 4.98 -5.44 -16.95
N VAL A 76 4.47 -5.57 -15.71
CA VAL A 76 4.02 -6.88 -15.18
C VAL A 76 2.85 -7.42 -15.98
N GLU A 77 2.96 -8.68 -16.39
CA GLU A 77 1.91 -9.43 -17.05
C GLU A 77 1.35 -10.54 -16.14
N GLU A 78 0.24 -11.17 -16.54
CA GLU A 78 -0.43 -12.18 -15.72
C GLU A 78 0.46 -13.42 -15.45
N GLU A 79 1.27 -13.81 -16.42
CA GLU A 79 2.22 -14.92 -16.32
C GLU A 79 3.43 -14.66 -15.44
N ASP A 80 3.76 -13.39 -15.17
CA ASP A 80 4.84 -13.04 -14.25
C ASP A 80 4.47 -13.32 -12.79
N LEU A 81 3.19 -13.27 -12.45
CA LEU A 81 2.74 -13.27 -11.07
C LEU A 81 3.16 -14.54 -10.33
N VAL A 82 3.37 -14.38 -9.03
CA VAL A 82 3.62 -15.49 -8.10
C VAL A 82 2.58 -15.47 -6.99
N ILE A 83 2.27 -16.65 -6.45
CA ILE A 83 1.42 -16.80 -5.27
C ILE A 83 2.27 -17.32 -4.12
N THR A 84 2.20 -16.66 -2.98
CA THR A 84 2.89 -17.08 -1.75
C THR A 84 1.90 -17.37 -0.64
N ASP A 85 2.33 -18.15 0.36
CA ASP A 85 1.64 -18.14 1.64
C ASP A 85 1.90 -16.82 2.37
N ILE A 86 0.99 -16.43 3.27
CA ILE A 86 1.10 -15.18 4.02
C ILE A 86 2.06 -15.32 5.21
N PRO A 87 2.03 -16.40 6.01
CA PRO A 87 2.87 -16.48 7.21
C PRO A 87 4.39 -16.48 6.93
N TYR A 88 4.83 -17.21 5.90
CA TYR A 88 6.26 -17.46 5.67
C TYR A 88 6.80 -16.86 4.36
N GLY A 89 5.92 -16.56 3.39
CA GLY A 89 6.30 -16.09 2.05
C GLY A 89 6.84 -17.20 1.16
N ARG A 90 6.50 -18.46 1.44
CA ARG A 90 6.84 -19.59 0.58
C ARG A 90 6.11 -19.44 -0.74
N ILE A 91 6.80 -19.70 -1.85
CA ILE A 91 6.19 -19.64 -3.18
C ILE A 91 5.39 -20.93 -3.38
N LEU A 92 4.08 -20.79 -3.47
CA LEU A 92 3.13 -21.88 -3.69
C LEU A 92 2.87 -22.11 -5.18
N ARG A 93 2.96 -21.03 -5.99
CA ARG A 93 2.78 -21.05 -7.44
C ARG A 93 3.63 -19.97 -8.10
N GLY A 94 4.18 -20.29 -9.27
CA GLY A 94 5.21 -19.48 -9.94
C GLY A 94 6.61 -19.93 -9.53
N GLU A 95 7.67 -19.36 -10.14
CA GLU A 95 9.05 -19.84 -9.97
C GLU A 95 10.04 -18.72 -9.63
N ARG A 96 9.57 -17.46 -9.57
CA ARG A 96 10.42 -16.29 -9.35
C ARG A 96 10.29 -15.76 -7.92
N ALA A 97 11.40 -15.27 -7.35
CA ALA A 97 11.40 -14.66 -6.03
C ALA A 97 10.59 -13.36 -6.01
N THR A 98 9.93 -13.07 -4.89
CA THR A 98 9.22 -11.82 -4.65
C THR A 98 10.17 -10.68 -4.25
N THR A 99 9.67 -9.44 -4.24
CA THR A 99 10.44 -8.27 -3.79
C THR A 99 10.77 -8.34 -2.31
N VAL A 100 11.80 -7.59 -1.86
CA VAL A 100 12.17 -7.49 -0.44
C VAL A 100 11.00 -7.01 0.41
N GLY A 101 10.27 -5.97 -0.05
CA GLY A 101 9.10 -5.43 0.66
C GLY A 101 7.90 -6.37 0.78
N HIS A 102 7.95 -7.53 0.14
CA HIS A 102 6.87 -8.52 0.24
C HIS A 102 6.65 -9.01 1.68
N GLN A 103 7.70 -9.11 2.50
CA GLN A 103 7.53 -9.50 3.91
C GLN A 103 6.75 -8.44 4.71
N MET A 104 6.97 -7.14 4.47
CA MET A 104 6.17 -6.06 5.05
C MET A 104 4.69 -6.21 4.63
N ASN A 105 4.44 -6.38 3.34
CA ASN A 105 3.08 -6.52 2.81
C ASN A 105 2.34 -7.72 3.43
N ARG A 106 3.00 -8.86 3.54
CA ARG A 106 2.43 -10.07 4.17
C ARG A 106 2.16 -9.88 5.67
N GLU A 107 3.07 -9.25 6.40
CA GLU A 107 2.87 -8.96 7.83
C GLU A 107 1.66 -8.03 8.04
N ILE A 108 1.49 -7.02 7.17
CA ILE A 108 0.29 -6.18 7.17
C ILE A 108 -0.97 -7.05 6.97
N LEU A 109 -0.99 -7.91 5.95
CA LEU A 109 -2.12 -8.79 5.68
C LEU A 109 -2.41 -9.72 6.86
N ARG A 110 -1.39 -10.27 7.51
CA ARG A 110 -1.52 -11.15 8.68
C ARG A 110 -2.14 -10.43 9.88
N LEU A 111 -1.74 -9.18 10.13
CA LEU A 111 -2.20 -8.37 11.26
C LEU A 111 -3.56 -7.70 11.01
N ARG A 112 -3.96 -7.52 9.74
CA ARG A 112 -5.18 -6.83 9.31
C ARG A 112 -6.07 -7.76 8.47
N PRO A 113 -6.93 -8.59 9.11
CA PRO A 113 -7.84 -9.49 8.39
C PRO A 113 -8.84 -8.78 7.48
N ASP A 114 -9.11 -7.50 7.73
CA ASP A 114 -9.97 -6.63 6.92
C ASP A 114 -9.30 -6.09 5.66
N VAL A 115 -7.96 -6.18 5.56
CA VAL A 115 -7.17 -5.71 4.41
C VAL A 115 -6.93 -6.86 3.43
N ASN A 116 -7.26 -6.68 2.16
CA ASN A 116 -7.03 -7.67 1.10
C ASN A 116 -6.11 -7.15 -0.01
N ALA A 117 -5.68 -5.89 0.03
CA ALA A 117 -4.69 -5.36 -0.89
C ALA A 117 -3.78 -4.35 -0.20
N VAL A 118 -2.50 -4.40 -0.56
CA VAL A 118 -1.48 -3.45 -0.12
C VAL A 118 -0.74 -2.94 -1.34
N ILE A 119 -0.58 -1.63 -1.44
CA ILE A 119 0.19 -0.96 -2.50
C ILE A 119 1.34 -0.20 -1.83
N HIS A 120 2.56 -0.53 -2.20
CA HIS A 120 3.79 0.13 -1.74
C HIS A 120 4.50 0.79 -2.92
N LEU A 121 4.76 2.11 -2.82
CA LEU A 121 5.37 2.89 -3.90
C LEU A 121 6.47 3.81 -3.35
N HIS A 122 7.54 3.92 -4.14
CA HIS A 122 8.64 4.88 -3.95
C HIS A 122 8.31 6.15 -4.75
N HIS A 123 7.51 7.04 -4.16
CA HIS A 123 6.93 8.20 -4.83
C HIS A 123 7.79 9.44 -4.66
N ASP A 124 8.26 10.03 -5.77
CA ASP A 124 9.26 11.10 -5.78
C ASP A 124 8.81 12.34 -5.02
N GLU A 125 7.60 12.86 -5.28
CA GLU A 125 7.12 14.06 -4.59
C GLU A 125 6.94 13.83 -3.08
N MET A 126 6.55 12.60 -2.65
CA MET A 126 6.51 12.25 -1.23
C MET A 126 7.89 12.30 -0.60
N ILE A 127 8.87 11.66 -1.24
CA ILE A 127 10.25 11.61 -0.77
C ILE A 127 10.83 13.03 -0.70
N ALA A 128 10.61 13.83 -1.74
CA ALA A 128 11.07 15.22 -1.80
C ALA A 128 10.41 16.09 -0.72
N PHE A 129 9.10 15.98 -0.53
CA PHE A 129 8.36 16.72 0.49
C PHE A 129 8.88 16.44 1.90
N MET A 130 9.07 15.15 2.23
CA MET A 130 9.65 14.76 3.52
C MET A 130 11.12 15.18 3.66
N ALA A 131 11.89 15.16 2.57
CA ALA A 131 13.29 15.61 2.57
C ALA A 131 13.44 17.13 2.72
N ALA A 132 12.43 17.90 2.31
CA ALA A 132 12.37 19.35 2.54
C ALA A 132 12.09 19.74 3.99
N GLY A 133 11.92 18.76 4.89
CA GLY A 133 11.77 18.99 6.34
C GLY A 133 10.32 18.97 6.84
N TYR A 134 9.36 18.67 5.99
CA TYR A 134 7.97 18.48 6.42
C TYR A 134 7.82 17.14 7.15
N ASP A 135 7.10 17.15 8.25
CA ASP A 135 6.94 15.97 9.10
C ASP A 135 5.65 15.19 8.83
N GLN A 136 4.66 15.84 8.23
CA GLN A 136 3.36 15.26 7.93
C GLN A 136 2.70 15.91 6.71
N ILE A 137 1.83 15.17 6.06
CA ILE A 137 0.92 15.68 5.05
C ILE A 137 -0.28 16.29 5.76
N ARG A 138 -0.56 17.56 5.47
CA ARG A 138 -1.76 18.26 5.96
C ARG A 138 -2.91 18.04 5.01
N SER A 139 -4.14 17.99 5.51
CA SER A 139 -5.31 17.78 4.67
C SER A 139 -5.90 19.12 4.19
N PHE A 140 -6.17 19.17 2.87
CA PHE A 140 -6.84 20.28 2.19
C PHE A 140 -8.16 19.85 1.52
N SER A 141 -8.45 18.55 1.51
CA SER A 141 -9.53 17.98 0.71
C SER A 141 -10.39 17.03 1.52
N LEU A 142 -11.71 17.24 1.46
CA LEU A 142 -12.70 16.33 2.04
C LEU A 142 -12.51 14.88 1.53
N THR A 143 -12.15 14.73 0.26
CA THR A 143 -11.94 13.42 -0.38
C THR A 143 -10.85 12.62 0.31
N TYR A 144 -9.78 13.29 0.79
CA TYR A 144 -8.71 12.62 1.52
C TYR A 144 -9.26 11.94 2.80
N GLY A 145 -9.99 12.67 3.63
CA GLY A 145 -10.55 12.12 4.86
C GLY A 145 -11.51 10.95 4.61
N TYR A 146 -12.47 11.11 3.71
CA TYR A 146 -13.45 10.06 3.43
C TYR A 146 -12.85 8.78 2.85
N LEU A 147 -11.81 8.88 2.02
CA LEU A 147 -11.17 7.70 1.41
C LEU A 147 -10.15 7.04 2.36
N MET A 148 -9.34 7.83 3.03
CA MET A 148 -8.30 7.29 3.92
C MET A 148 -8.88 6.64 5.18
N GLN A 149 -9.94 7.20 5.77
CA GLN A 149 -10.71 6.66 6.90
C GLN A 149 -9.92 6.46 8.21
N LYS A 150 -8.61 6.65 8.17
CA LYS A 150 -7.68 6.60 9.30
C LYS A 150 -6.50 7.53 9.02
N PRO A 151 -5.86 8.07 10.06
CA PRO A 151 -4.67 8.90 9.88
C PRO A 151 -3.52 8.11 9.27
N ALA A 152 -2.65 8.80 8.54
CA ALA A 152 -1.40 8.22 8.11
C ALA A 152 -0.44 8.04 9.29
N HIS A 153 0.30 6.93 9.32
CA HIS A 153 1.37 6.71 10.29
C HIS A 153 2.73 7.02 9.65
N TYR A 154 3.55 7.80 10.36
CA TYR A 154 4.83 8.28 9.85
C TYR A 154 5.99 7.56 10.54
N LEU A 155 6.83 6.90 9.75
CA LEU A 155 8.04 6.25 10.23
C LEU A 155 9.29 7.11 9.95
N PRO A 156 10.16 7.29 10.93
CA PRO A 156 11.43 7.97 10.73
C PRO A 156 12.33 7.15 9.79
N ALA A 157 13.31 7.81 9.14
CA ALA A 157 14.23 7.17 8.21
C ALA A 157 15.14 6.08 8.85
N SER A 158 15.20 6.02 10.18
CA SER A 158 15.95 5.00 10.93
C SER A 158 15.20 3.67 11.08
N ILE A 159 13.90 3.61 10.72
CA ILE A 159 13.08 2.39 10.81
C ILE A 159 12.75 1.94 9.39
N ASN A 160 13.29 0.78 9.00
CA ASN A 160 12.98 0.13 7.74
C ASN A 160 12.11 -1.12 7.98
N VAL A 161 10.80 -0.97 7.81
CA VAL A 161 9.83 -2.06 8.03
C VAL A 161 9.85 -3.12 6.91
N GLU A 162 10.60 -2.92 5.84
CA GLU A 162 10.87 -3.98 4.87
C GLU A 162 11.95 -4.94 5.35
N GLU A 163 12.85 -4.50 6.24
CA GLU A 163 13.90 -5.33 6.84
C GLU A 163 13.48 -5.92 8.19
N ASP A 164 12.86 -5.09 9.04
CA ASP A 164 12.30 -5.50 10.34
C ASP A 164 10.81 -5.14 10.43
N VAL A 165 9.96 -6.15 10.27
CA VAL A 165 8.49 -5.99 10.34
C VAL A 165 7.97 -5.85 11.78
N GLY A 166 8.80 -6.04 12.78
CA GLY A 166 8.40 -6.01 14.19
C GLY A 166 7.63 -4.75 14.61
N PRO A 167 8.08 -3.54 14.23
CA PRO A 167 7.39 -2.29 14.56
C PRO A 167 5.96 -2.19 14.03
N ILE A 168 5.61 -2.86 12.91
CA ILE A 168 4.29 -2.74 12.25
C ILE A 168 3.14 -3.05 13.21
N LYS A 169 3.27 -4.05 14.07
CA LYS A 169 2.22 -4.47 15.01
C LYS A 169 1.83 -3.40 16.03
N THR A 170 2.65 -2.40 16.27
CA THR A 170 2.38 -1.36 17.27
C THR A 170 1.41 -0.29 16.79
N PHE A 171 1.22 -0.14 15.47
CA PHE A 171 0.43 0.95 14.88
C PHE A 171 -0.53 0.53 13.77
N ILE A 172 -0.37 -0.67 13.20
CA ILE A 172 -1.08 -1.03 11.96
C ILE A 172 -2.60 -1.08 12.09
N GLN A 173 -3.12 -1.23 13.31
CA GLN A 173 -4.57 -1.22 13.55
C GLN A 173 -5.19 0.16 13.36
N ASP A 174 -4.40 1.21 13.54
CA ASP A 174 -4.86 2.60 13.59
C ASP A 174 -4.61 3.38 12.31
N THR A 175 -4.08 2.72 11.27
CA THR A 175 -3.76 3.38 10.00
C THR A 175 -4.18 2.58 8.78
N ASN A 176 -4.42 3.28 7.66
CA ASN A 176 -4.54 2.70 6.32
C ASN A 176 -3.42 3.21 5.39
N CYS A 177 -2.47 3.97 5.94
CA CYS A 177 -1.33 4.49 5.19
C CYS A 177 -0.09 4.60 6.08
N ILE A 178 1.01 3.99 5.65
CA ILE A 178 2.33 4.12 6.29
C ILE A 178 3.18 5.01 5.38
N ILE A 179 3.73 6.08 5.93
CA ILE A 179 4.67 6.97 5.24
C ILE A 179 6.05 6.74 5.85
N MET A 180 6.99 6.35 5.00
CA MET A 180 8.37 6.06 5.38
C MET A 180 9.28 7.16 4.84
N LYS A 181 9.87 7.96 5.72
CA LYS A 181 10.81 9.04 5.32
C LYS A 181 11.95 8.47 4.49
N ARG A 182 12.27 9.11 3.36
CA ARG A 182 13.32 8.72 2.38
C ARG A 182 13.08 7.40 1.65
N HIS A 183 11.88 6.83 1.75
CA HIS A 183 11.59 5.55 1.13
C HIS A 183 10.34 5.62 0.23
N GLY A 184 9.21 6.03 0.78
CA GLY A 184 7.95 6.08 0.07
C GLY A 184 6.75 5.92 0.99
N PHE A 185 5.72 5.28 0.48
CA PHE A 185 4.51 5.01 1.28
C PHE A 185 3.91 3.63 0.98
N THR A 186 3.11 3.15 1.92
CA THR A 186 2.32 1.93 1.78
C THR A 186 0.86 2.23 2.10
N VAL A 187 -0.06 1.85 1.21
CA VAL A 187 -1.50 2.07 1.34
C VAL A 187 -2.25 0.75 1.39
N LEU A 188 -3.21 0.67 2.30
CA LEU A 188 -4.00 -0.52 2.59
C LEU A 188 -5.43 -0.37 2.08
N GLY A 189 -6.04 -1.48 1.62
CA GLY A 189 -7.43 -1.51 1.21
C GLY A 189 -8.10 -2.87 1.41
N ARG A 190 -9.43 -2.85 1.59
CA ARG A 190 -10.27 -4.06 1.62
C ARG A 190 -10.35 -4.74 0.25
N SER A 191 -9.95 -4.01 -0.79
CA SER A 191 -9.80 -4.50 -2.15
C SER A 191 -8.69 -3.72 -2.86
N VAL A 192 -8.21 -4.25 -3.99
CA VAL A 192 -7.22 -3.54 -4.82
C VAL A 192 -7.76 -2.21 -5.35
N SER A 193 -9.06 -2.14 -5.65
CA SER A 193 -9.72 -0.89 -6.06
C SER A 193 -9.66 0.16 -4.94
N GLU A 194 -9.96 -0.21 -3.70
CA GLU A 194 -9.90 0.70 -2.56
C GLU A 194 -8.48 1.17 -2.29
N ALA A 195 -7.50 0.25 -2.27
CA ALA A 195 -6.09 0.62 -2.12
C ALA A 195 -5.62 1.58 -3.22
N TYR A 196 -6.01 1.33 -4.47
CA TYR A 196 -5.72 2.21 -5.59
C TYR A 196 -6.32 3.61 -5.42
N HIS A 197 -7.60 3.72 -5.04
CA HIS A 197 -8.22 5.04 -4.84
C HIS A 197 -7.63 5.80 -3.65
N ARG A 198 -7.28 5.11 -2.56
CA ARG A 198 -6.52 5.69 -1.45
C ARG A 198 -5.14 6.18 -1.90
N THR A 199 -4.44 5.41 -2.73
CA THR A 199 -3.15 5.83 -3.32
C THR A 199 -3.32 7.10 -4.14
N CYS A 200 -4.33 7.15 -5.02
CA CYS A 200 -4.58 8.32 -5.85
C CYS A 200 -4.89 9.58 -5.03
N VAL A 201 -5.70 9.47 -3.99
CA VAL A 201 -6.04 10.63 -3.16
C VAL A 201 -4.88 11.07 -2.28
N LEU A 202 -4.06 10.14 -1.77
CA LEU A 202 -2.83 10.45 -1.05
C LEU A 202 -1.88 11.27 -1.91
N VAL A 203 -1.58 10.80 -3.13
CA VAL A 203 -0.70 11.52 -4.06
C VAL A 203 -1.26 12.89 -4.42
N SER A 204 -2.57 13.00 -4.61
CA SER A 204 -3.21 14.30 -4.84
C SER A 204 -3.03 15.24 -3.66
N GLU A 205 -3.09 14.73 -2.43
CA GLU A 205 -2.91 15.52 -1.22
C GLU A 205 -1.44 15.97 -1.04
N ILE A 206 -0.48 15.12 -1.37
CA ILE A 206 0.95 15.49 -1.39
C ILE A 206 1.18 16.66 -2.37
N LYS A 207 0.64 16.55 -3.59
CA LYS A 207 0.76 17.62 -4.59
C LYS A 207 0.13 18.92 -4.12
N ARG A 208 -1.04 18.86 -3.44
CA ARG A 208 -1.68 20.04 -2.84
C ARG A 208 -0.79 20.66 -1.77
N ASN A 209 -0.20 19.85 -0.88
CA ASN A 209 0.72 20.35 0.14
C ASN A 209 1.85 21.15 -0.50
N ILE A 210 2.54 20.59 -1.50
CA ILE A 210 3.63 21.25 -2.21
C ILE A 210 3.15 22.58 -2.84
N ILE A 211 2.03 22.58 -3.55
CA ILE A 211 1.50 23.75 -4.24
C ILE A 211 1.06 24.83 -3.23
N VAL A 212 0.34 24.47 -2.16
CA VAL A 212 -0.14 25.41 -1.15
C VAL A 212 1.03 26.06 -0.42
N GLU A 213 2.04 25.28 -0.01
CA GLU A 213 3.25 25.82 0.64
C GLU A 213 3.98 26.83 -0.27
N GLN A 214 4.14 26.49 -1.54
CA GLN A 214 4.77 27.41 -2.51
C GLN A 214 3.96 28.68 -2.71
N LEU A 215 2.65 28.60 -2.88
CA LEU A 215 1.77 29.77 -3.07
C LEU A 215 1.71 30.63 -1.81
N CYS A 216 1.64 30.05 -0.64
CA CYS A 216 1.63 30.78 0.63
C CYS A 216 2.97 31.50 0.87
N ALA A 217 4.09 30.80 0.64
CA ALA A 217 5.43 31.41 0.76
C ALA A 217 5.61 32.60 -0.21
N ALA A 218 5.17 32.46 -1.47
CA ALA A 218 5.26 33.51 -2.47
C ALA A 218 4.42 34.76 -2.15
N ASN A 219 3.32 34.61 -1.40
CA ASN A 219 2.37 35.69 -1.09
C ASN A 219 2.39 36.13 0.38
N GLY A 220 3.29 35.61 1.21
CA GLY A 220 3.37 35.91 2.63
C GLY A 220 2.11 35.50 3.41
N ARG A 221 1.46 34.42 3.00
CA ARG A 221 0.23 33.88 3.64
C ARG A 221 0.53 32.61 4.41
N THR A 222 -0.34 32.28 5.35
CA THR A 222 -0.34 31.00 6.07
C THR A 222 -1.35 30.06 5.41
N PRO A 223 -1.01 28.75 5.22
CA PRO A 223 -1.95 27.77 4.72
C PRO A 223 -3.17 27.59 5.65
N GLU A 224 -4.34 27.40 5.05
CA GLU A 224 -5.56 26.97 5.76
C GLU A 224 -5.73 25.45 5.57
N TYR A 225 -5.62 24.71 6.68
CA TYR A 225 -5.77 23.25 6.68
C TYR A 225 -7.18 22.85 7.14
N ILE A 226 -7.64 21.70 6.70
CA ILE A 226 -8.74 21.00 7.37
C ILE A 226 -8.28 20.70 8.81
N THR A 227 -9.11 21.03 9.78
CA THR A 227 -8.82 20.82 11.20
C THR A 227 -8.79 19.32 11.54
N ASP A 228 -8.10 18.96 12.62
CA ASP A 228 -8.06 17.57 13.07
C ASP A 228 -9.46 17.05 13.47
N GLU A 229 -10.35 17.92 13.97
CA GLU A 229 -11.74 17.59 14.29
C GLU A 229 -12.56 17.29 13.02
N GLU A 230 -12.47 18.16 12.00
CA GLU A 230 -13.12 17.93 10.70
C GLU A 230 -12.60 16.66 10.04
N LEU A 231 -11.30 16.42 10.10
CA LEU A 231 -10.67 15.23 9.54
C LEU A 231 -11.13 13.96 10.27
N ALA A 232 -11.21 13.97 11.59
CA ALA A 232 -11.73 12.85 12.39
C ALA A 232 -13.20 12.57 12.06
N HIS A 233 -14.02 13.62 11.86
CA HIS A 233 -15.40 13.48 11.39
C HIS A 233 -15.46 12.78 10.03
N MET A 234 -14.63 13.18 9.05
CA MET A 234 -14.58 12.55 7.74
C MET A 234 -14.15 11.08 7.82
N PHE A 235 -13.13 10.76 8.61
CA PHE A 235 -12.69 9.38 8.82
C PHE A 235 -13.82 8.50 9.33
N SER A 236 -14.61 8.97 10.31
CA SER A 236 -15.71 8.18 10.89
C SER A 236 -16.88 7.97 9.93
N HIS A 237 -17.06 8.85 8.94
CA HIS A 237 -18.14 8.79 7.96
C HIS A 237 -17.72 8.20 6.59
N GLY A 238 -16.45 7.82 6.43
CA GLY A 238 -15.91 7.35 5.16
C GLY A 238 -16.67 6.17 4.58
N ASP A 239 -17.06 5.19 5.38
CA ASP A 239 -17.83 4.04 4.92
C ASP A 239 -19.23 4.42 4.40
N ALA A 240 -19.90 5.35 5.04
CA ALA A 240 -21.22 5.82 4.61
C ALA A 240 -21.16 6.54 3.25
N VAL A 241 -20.07 7.28 3.02
CA VAL A 241 -19.84 8.02 1.76
C VAL A 241 -19.37 7.10 0.65
N MET A 242 -18.42 6.21 0.95
CA MET A 242 -17.79 5.36 -0.07
C MET A 242 -18.60 4.10 -0.41
N TYR A 243 -19.40 3.61 0.53
CA TYR A 243 -20.16 2.37 0.41
C TYR A 243 -21.63 2.56 0.84
N PRO A 244 -22.39 3.47 0.18
CA PRO A 244 -23.76 3.76 0.55
C PRO A 244 -24.63 2.51 0.41
N LYS A 245 -25.44 2.23 1.44
CA LYS A 245 -26.36 1.09 1.44
C LYS A 245 -27.59 1.39 0.58
N VAL A 246 -27.91 0.49 -0.34
CA VAL A 246 -29.18 0.53 -1.08
C VAL A 246 -30.26 -0.13 -0.25
N ILE A 247 -31.25 0.62 0.19
CA ILE A 247 -32.45 0.09 0.87
C ILE A 247 -33.49 -0.21 -0.22
N ARG A 248 -33.79 -1.48 -0.44
CA ARG A 248 -34.96 -1.88 -1.26
C ARG A 248 -36.18 -1.68 -0.40
N LYS A 249 -37.06 -0.76 -0.76
CA LYS A 249 -38.42 -0.74 -0.21
C LYS A 249 -39.13 -1.99 -0.73
N ASN A 250 -39.46 -2.91 0.17
CA ASN A 250 -40.37 -3.98 -0.15
C ASN A 250 -41.70 -3.29 -0.54
N GLY A 251 -42.13 -3.49 -1.78
CA GLY A 251 -43.43 -3.07 -2.27
C GLY A 251 -44.55 -3.95 -1.68
#